data_509e92208c93d216c56f41d19da3816c
#
_entry.id   509e92208c93d216c56f41d19da3816c
#
_cell.length_a   1.000
_cell.length_b   1.000
_cell.length_c   1.000
_cell.angle_alpha   90.00
_cell.angle_beta   90.00
_cell.angle_gamma   90.00
#
_symmetry.space_group_name_H-M   'P 1'
#
loop_
_entity.id
_entity.type
_entity.pdbx_description
1 polymer ?
#
loop_
_entity_poly.entity_id
_entity_poly.type
_entity_poly.pdbx_seq_one_letter_code
_entity_poly.pdbx_strand_id
1 'polypeptide(L)'
;AQYADRKPDKLSGGQQQRVALARALAVNPSVLLMDEPLSNLDAKLRLDMRQAIREIQHEVGITTVYVTHDQEEAMAISDQIAVMKDGVIQQIGRPKELYHKPENEFVATFIGRTNIIPARLEKQADGAYIVFEDGYSLRMPDLDQVEEQNIRVSVRPEEFIRDENGTIDGTITDSVYLGLNTEYFIETGFAPKLQVSEESTFEEDLEKGNHVRLRINTQKLNVFSEDGSRNLIKGVSHGA
;
A
#
# COMPACT_ATOMS: atom_id res chain seq x y z
N ALA A 1 38.92 -8.21 -2.43
CA ALA A 1 40.33 -8.15 -2.03
C ALA A 1 40.62 -7.00 -1.05
N GLN A 2 40.09 -5.78 -1.27
CA GLN A 2 40.43 -4.58 -0.50
C GLN A 2 40.17 -4.67 1.03
N TYR A 3 39.27 -5.49 1.47
CA TYR A 3 38.84 -5.63 2.88
C TYR A 3 39.08 -7.04 3.46
N ALA A 4 39.80 -7.92 2.75
CA ALA A 4 39.99 -9.33 3.15
C ALA A 4 40.58 -9.50 4.55
N ASP A 5 41.49 -8.61 4.95
CA ASP A 5 42.19 -8.66 6.23
C ASP A 5 41.48 -7.86 7.36
N ARG A 6 40.30 -7.23 7.07
CA ARG A 6 39.56 -6.48 8.08
C ARG A 6 38.67 -7.40 8.88
N LYS A 7 38.63 -7.20 10.19
CA LYS A 7 37.65 -7.84 11.06
C LYS A 7 36.25 -7.29 10.76
N PRO A 8 35.18 -8.11 10.93
CA PRO A 8 33.81 -7.67 10.64
C PRO A 8 33.39 -6.38 11.35
N ASP A 9 33.80 -6.18 12.60
CA ASP A 9 33.55 -4.99 13.40
C ASP A 9 34.18 -3.69 12.84
N LYS A 10 35.10 -3.82 11.89
CA LYS A 10 35.75 -2.69 11.17
C LYS A 10 35.15 -2.42 9.79
N LEU A 11 34.07 -3.11 9.44
CA LEU A 11 33.33 -2.91 8.20
C LEU A 11 32.09 -2.03 8.46
N SER A 12 31.68 -1.24 7.47
CA SER A 12 30.39 -0.54 7.52
C SER A 12 29.22 -1.54 7.52
N GLY A 13 28.06 -1.14 7.99
CA GLY A 13 26.86 -2.00 8.03
C GLY A 13 26.56 -2.69 6.70
N GLY A 14 26.57 -1.94 5.58
CA GLY A 14 26.38 -2.54 4.27
C GLY A 14 27.51 -3.45 3.79
N GLN A 15 28.75 -3.21 4.22
CA GLN A 15 29.85 -4.14 3.96
C GLN A 15 29.68 -5.43 4.75
N GLN A 16 29.23 -5.35 6.01
CA GLN A 16 28.91 -6.51 6.83
C GLN A 16 27.80 -7.36 6.21
N GLN A 17 26.73 -6.72 5.72
CA GLN A 17 25.62 -7.41 5.04
C GLN A 17 26.05 -8.10 3.74
N ARG A 18 26.85 -7.44 2.90
CA ARG A 18 27.41 -8.07 1.69
C ARG A 18 28.30 -9.25 2.01
N VAL A 19 29.08 -9.18 3.07
CA VAL A 19 29.91 -10.32 3.53
C VAL A 19 29.03 -11.44 4.05
N ALA A 20 27.97 -11.15 4.82
CA ALA A 20 27.03 -12.14 5.32
C ALA A 20 26.33 -12.86 4.16
N LEU A 21 25.83 -12.11 3.16
CA LEU A 21 25.20 -12.66 1.97
C LEU A 21 26.18 -13.52 1.15
N ALA A 22 27.38 -13.03 0.90
CA ALA A 22 28.41 -13.80 0.19
C ALA A 22 28.78 -15.09 0.92
N ARG A 23 28.84 -15.06 2.24
CA ARG A 23 29.09 -16.24 3.07
C ARG A 23 27.96 -17.28 2.97
N ALA A 24 26.69 -16.79 2.98
CA ALA A 24 25.53 -17.67 2.84
C ALA A 24 25.47 -18.33 1.45
N LEU A 25 25.88 -17.63 0.40
CA LEU A 25 25.92 -18.14 -0.97
C LEU A 25 27.13 -19.04 -1.26
N ALA A 26 28.24 -18.89 -0.54
CA ALA A 26 29.47 -19.65 -0.79
C ALA A 26 29.32 -21.16 -0.65
N VAL A 27 28.33 -21.62 0.10
CA VAL A 27 28.02 -23.06 0.27
C VAL A 27 27.09 -23.60 -0.80
N ASN A 28 26.71 -22.79 -1.78
CA ASN A 28 25.80 -23.10 -2.89
C ASN A 28 24.47 -23.75 -2.39
N PRO A 29 23.68 -23.03 -1.55
CA PRO A 29 22.47 -23.57 -0.95
C PRO A 29 21.33 -23.69 -1.97
N SER A 30 20.41 -24.63 -1.77
CA SER A 30 19.17 -24.73 -2.58
C SER A 30 18.14 -23.66 -2.23
N VAL A 31 18.15 -23.17 -0.99
CA VAL A 31 17.25 -22.12 -0.48
C VAL A 31 18.05 -21.15 0.38
N LEU A 32 17.83 -19.86 0.16
CA LEU A 32 18.41 -18.77 0.96
C LEU A 32 17.36 -18.22 1.92
N LEU A 33 17.65 -18.23 3.22
CA LEU A 33 16.77 -17.66 4.25
C LEU A 33 17.39 -16.35 4.76
N MET A 34 16.62 -15.27 4.72
CA MET A 34 17.01 -13.95 5.21
C MET A 34 15.97 -13.46 6.23
N ASP A 35 16.42 -13.19 7.43
CA ASP A 35 15.60 -12.68 8.52
C ASP A 35 16.00 -11.24 8.81
N GLU A 36 15.14 -10.29 8.47
CA GLU A 36 15.33 -8.83 8.61
C GLU A 36 16.72 -8.32 8.18
N PRO A 37 17.23 -8.68 6.99
CA PRO A 37 18.63 -8.44 6.66
C PRO A 37 19.01 -6.97 6.53
N LEU A 38 18.04 -6.05 6.40
CA LEU A 38 18.28 -4.61 6.18
C LEU A 38 17.87 -3.72 7.35
N SER A 39 17.40 -4.30 8.47
CA SER A 39 16.83 -3.56 9.61
C SER A 39 17.81 -2.56 10.26
N ASN A 40 19.13 -2.84 10.22
CA ASN A 40 20.16 -2.02 10.86
C ASN A 40 20.86 -1.04 9.89
N LEU A 41 20.31 -0.82 8.69
CA LEU A 41 20.89 0.05 7.69
C LEU A 41 20.17 1.40 7.61
N ASP A 42 20.95 2.46 7.29
CA ASP A 42 20.36 3.75 6.95
C ASP A 42 19.55 3.68 5.63
N ALA A 43 18.67 4.66 5.40
CA ALA A 43 17.73 4.64 4.29
C ALA A 43 18.41 4.53 2.90
N LYS A 44 19.51 5.24 2.69
CA LYS A 44 20.23 5.21 1.41
C LYS A 44 20.87 3.85 1.17
N LEU A 45 21.56 3.34 2.18
CA LEU A 45 22.24 2.05 2.09
C LEU A 45 21.22 0.89 1.96
N ARG A 46 20.05 1.03 2.57
CA ARG A 46 18.92 0.08 2.44
C ARG A 46 18.46 -0.02 0.97
N LEU A 47 18.29 1.12 0.27
CA LEU A 47 17.92 1.12 -1.15
C LEU A 47 18.97 0.41 -2.01
N ASP A 48 20.27 0.73 -1.82
CA ASP A 48 21.35 0.08 -2.56
C ASP A 48 21.41 -1.43 -2.31
N MET A 49 21.13 -1.85 -1.07
CA MET A 49 21.16 -3.27 -0.70
C MET A 49 19.93 -4.02 -1.20
N ARG A 50 18.73 -3.41 -1.24
CA ARG A 50 17.54 -3.98 -1.88
C ARG A 50 17.82 -4.37 -3.33
N GLN A 51 18.40 -3.44 -4.09
CA GLN A 51 18.76 -3.68 -5.48
C GLN A 51 19.82 -4.80 -5.60
N ALA A 52 20.87 -4.77 -4.80
CA ALA A 52 21.93 -5.78 -4.83
C ALA A 52 21.42 -7.19 -4.50
N ILE A 53 20.54 -7.33 -3.50
CA ILE A 53 19.91 -8.62 -3.15
C ILE A 53 19.10 -9.15 -4.32
N ARG A 54 18.28 -8.31 -4.96
CA ARG A 54 17.46 -8.69 -6.10
C ARG A 54 18.31 -9.12 -7.30
N GLU A 55 19.35 -8.36 -7.63
CA GLU A 55 20.29 -8.68 -8.73
C GLU A 55 20.97 -10.04 -8.49
N ILE A 56 21.49 -10.28 -7.29
CA ILE A 56 22.15 -11.53 -6.93
C ILE A 56 21.16 -12.71 -6.98
N GLN A 57 19.95 -12.53 -6.45
CA GLN A 57 18.91 -13.56 -6.47
C GLN A 57 18.56 -13.97 -7.91
N HIS A 58 18.40 -12.98 -8.82
CA HIS A 58 18.14 -13.23 -10.24
C HIS A 58 19.33 -13.90 -10.94
N GLU A 59 20.56 -13.44 -10.67
CA GLU A 59 21.77 -13.99 -11.30
C GLU A 59 22.03 -15.44 -10.89
N VAL A 60 21.83 -15.74 -9.60
CA VAL A 60 22.07 -17.08 -9.04
C VAL A 60 20.86 -18.01 -9.27
N GLY A 61 19.66 -17.45 -9.45
CA GLY A 61 18.41 -18.21 -9.61
C GLY A 61 18.00 -19.02 -8.38
N ILE A 62 18.40 -18.56 -7.17
CA ILE A 62 18.16 -19.26 -5.93
C ILE A 62 16.79 -18.91 -5.34
N THR A 63 16.06 -19.93 -4.85
CA THR A 63 14.84 -19.71 -4.07
C THR A 63 15.18 -19.00 -2.78
N THR A 64 14.53 -17.86 -2.52
CA THR A 64 14.81 -17.03 -1.36
C THR A 64 13.53 -16.83 -0.52
N VAL A 65 13.64 -17.06 0.79
CA VAL A 65 12.63 -16.66 1.78
C VAL A 65 13.16 -15.44 2.51
N TYR A 66 12.45 -14.33 2.40
CA TYR A 66 12.83 -13.04 2.96
C TYR A 66 11.80 -12.60 3.99
N VAL A 67 12.21 -12.46 5.25
CA VAL A 67 11.35 -11.97 6.34
C VAL A 67 11.69 -10.51 6.61
N THR A 68 10.67 -9.66 6.62
CA THR A 68 10.79 -8.23 6.93
C THR A 68 9.49 -7.67 7.49
N HIS A 69 9.57 -6.64 8.30
CA HIS A 69 8.44 -5.80 8.68
C HIS A 69 8.33 -4.54 7.81
N ASP A 70 9.28 -4.29 6.92
CA ASP A 70 9.28 -3.17 5.99
C ASP A 70 8.52 -3.56 4.71
N GLN A 71 7.36 -2.91 4.51
CA GLN A 71 6.48 -3.17 3.38
C GLN A 71 7.13 -2.80 2.04
N GLU A 72 7.91 -1.70 2.01
CA GLU A 72 8.60 -1.28 0.79
C GLU A 72 9.68 -2.29 0.39
N GLU A 73 10.37 -2.90 1.36
CA GLU A 73 11.31 -3.98 1.08
C GLU A 73 10.60 -5.18 0.45
N ALA A 74 9.52 -5.65 1.11
CA ALA A 74 8.74 -6.77 0.60
C ALA A 74 8.23 -6.51 -0.82
N MET A 75 7.64 -5.33 -1.06
CA MET A 75 7.09 -4.93 -2.37
C MET A 75 8.16 -4.82 -3.46
N ALA A 76 9.37 -4.37 -3.12
CA ALA A 76 10.44 -4.13 -4.08
C ALA A 76 11.22 -5.39 -4.47
N ILE A 77 11.37 -6.34 -3.54
CA ILE A 77 12.27 -7.49 -3.71
C ILE A 77 11.51 -8.73 -4.16
N SER A 78 10.29 -8.96 -3.66
CA SER A 78 9.64 -10.27 -3.72
C SER A 78 8.81 -10.47 -4.99
N ASP A 79 8.79 -11.71 -5.50
CA ASP A 79 7.86 -12.16 -6.53
C ASP A 79 6.48 -12.47 -5.94
N GLN A 80 6.46 -12.98 -4.71
CA GLN A 80 5.26 -13.23 -3.90
C GLN A 80 5.48 -12.80 -2.46
N ILE A 81 4.43 -12.29 -1.84
CA ILE A 81 4.42 -11.85 -0.45
C ILE A 81 3.33 -12.62 0.30
N ALA A 82 3.68 -13.16 1.47
CA ALA A 82 2.73 -13.67 2.44
C ALA A 82 2.55 -12.65 3.56
N VAL A 83 1.38 -12.03 3.64
CA VAL A 83 1.02 -11.14 4.76
C VAL A 83 0.51 -11.96 5.92
N MET A 84 1.12 -11.77 7.09
CA MET A 84 0.79 -12.54 8.30
C MET A 84 0.26 -11.62 9.40
N LYS A 85 -0.69 -12.14 10.17
CA LYS A 85 -1.20 -11.53 11.40
C LYS A 85 -1.40 -12.63 12.45
N ASP A 86 -0.86 -12.44 13.64
CA ASP A 86 -1.02 -13.36 14.79
C ASP A 86 -0.69 -14.83 14.43
N GLY A 87 0.35 -15.05 13.63
CA GLY A 87 0.80 -16.37 13.18
C GLY A 87 -0.04 -17.00 12.06
N VAL A 88 -1.07 -16.27 11.55
CA VAL A 88 -1.96 -16.73 10.47
C VAL A 88 -1.71 -15.93 9.20
N ILE A 89 -1.59 -16.62 8.07
CA ILE A 89 -1.48 -16.00 6.75
C ILE A 89 -2.83 -15.37 6.39
N GLN A 90 -2.83 -14.08 6.12
CA GLN A 90 -4.01 -13.32 5.73
C GLN A 90 -4.22 -13.31 4.21
N GLN A 91 -3.13 -13.21 3.46
CA GLN A 91 -3.13 -13.28 2.00
C GLN A 91 -1.74 -13.66 1.49
N ILE A 92 -1.70 -14.40 0.40
CA ILE A 92 -0.49 -14.62 -0.41
C ILE A 92 -0.78 -14.12 -1.82
N GLY A 93 0.14 -13.36 -2.40
CA GLY A 93 -0.02 -12.87 -3.77
C GLY A 93 1.18 -12.07 -4.25
N ARG A 94 1.12 -11.63 -5.49
CA ARG A 94 2.11 -10.71 -6.04
C ARG A 94 1.98 -9.34 -5.39
N PRO A 95 3.06 -8.55 -5.32
CA PRO A 95 3.01 -7.20 -4.74
C PRO A 95 1.83 -6.35 -5.21
N LYS A 96 1.61 -6.27 -6.53
CA LYS A 96 0.49 -5.50 -7.11
C LYS A 96 -0.89 -6.04 -6.70
N GLU A 97 -1.03 -7.35 -6.53
CA GLU A 97 -2.29 -7.97 -6.10
C GLU A 97 -2.61 -7.59 -4.66
N LEU A 98 -1.64 -7.65 -3.75
CA LEU A 98 -1.84 -7.26 -2.37
C LEU A 98 -2.21 -5.78 -2.22
N TYR A 99 -1.61 -4.93 -3.05
CA TYR A 99 -1.86 -3.48 -3.01
C TYR A 99 -3.24 -3.10 -3.56
N HIS A 100 -3.61 -3.65 -4.73
CA HIS A 100 -4.84 -3.27 -5.42
C HIS A 100 -6.05 -4.14 -5.08
N LYS A 101 -5.83 -5.40 -4.68
CA LYS A 101 -6.89 -6.39 -4.42
C LYS A 101 -6.68 -7.09 -3.07
N PRO A 102 -6.60 -6.35 -1.95
CA PRO A 102 -6.46 -6.93 -0.63
C PRO A 102 -7.67 -7.81 -0.29
N GLU A 103 -7.44 -8.96 0.35
CA GLU A 103 -8.52 -9.89 0.73
C GLU A 103 -9.39 -9.37 1.85
N ASN A 104 -8.81 -8.59 2.75
CA ASN A 104 -9.48 -8.02 3.91
C ASN A 104 -8.90 -6.63 4.24
N GLU A 105 -9.57 -5.93 5.15
CA GLU A 105 -9.17 -4.59 5.58
C GLU A 105 -7.79 -4.58 6.23
N PHE A 106 -7.43 -5.64 6.97
CA PHE A 106 -6.11 -5.73 7.58
C PHE A 106 -5.02 -5.68 6.50
N VAL A 107 -5.13 -6.46 5.43
CA VAL A 107 -4.15 -6.42 4.33
C VAL A 107 -4.13 -5.05 3.67
N ALA A 108 -5.30 -4.44 3.44
CA ALA A 108 -5.40 -3.11 2.83
C ALA A 108 -4.66 -2.03 3.64
N THR A 109 -4.83 -2.07 4.97
CA THR A 109 -4.23 -1.09 5.89
C THR A 109 -2.78 -1.42 6.23
N PHE A 110 -2.41 -2.70 6.18
CA PHE A 110 -1.03 -3.13 6.40
C PHE A 110 -0.14 -2.85 5.18
N ILE A 111 -0.65 -3.07 3.95
CA ILE A 111 0.10 -2.82 2.71
C ILE A 111 -0.18 -1.39 2.20
N GLY A 112 0.53 -0.43 2.78
CA GLY A 112 0.41 0.98 2.44
C GLY A 112 -0.77 1.69 3.11
N ARG A 113 -0.85 3.01 2.91
CA ARG A 113 -1.89 3.84 3.52
C ARG A 113 -3.20 3.73 2.76
N THR A 114 -4.31 3.79 3.48
CA THR A 114 -5.66 3.85 2.90
C THR A 114 -6.63 4.54 3.84
N ASN A 115 -7.60 5.25 3.28
CA ASN A 115 -8.72 5.76 4.02
C ASN A 115 -9.76 4.63 4.15
N ILE A 116 -10.20 4.33 5.37
CA ILE A 116 -11.31 3.40 5.64
C ILE A 116 -12.52 4.23 6.05
N ILE A 117 -13.56 4.21 5.22
CA ILE A 117 -14.74 5.05 5.36
C ILE A 117 -15.95 4.15 5.56
N PRO A 118 -16.67 4.25 6.69
CA PRO A 118 -17.95 3.57 6.87
C PRO A 118 -18.96 4.06 5.84
N ALA A 119 -19.73 3.11 5.28
CA ALA A 119 -20.77 3.43 4.32
C ALA A 119 -21.83 2.32 4.33
N ARG A 120 -22.86 2.48 3.53
CA ARG A 120 -23.92 1.49 3.35
C ARG A 120 -24.03 1.08 1.88
N LEU A 121 -24.16 -0.21 1.65
CA LEU A 121 -24.50 -0.73 0.34
C LEU A 121 -26.03 -0.78 0.23
N GLU A 122 -26.58 -0.06 -0.74
CA GLU A 122 -28.01 0.03 -1.00
C GLU A 122 -28.33 -0.37 -2.42
N LYS A 123 -29.50 -0.94 -2.64
CA LYS A 123 -30.03 -1.27 -3.97
C LYS A 123 -30.99 -0.19 -4.43
N GLN A 124 -30.74 0.35 -5.60
CA GLN A 124 -31.67 1.25 -6.29
C GLN A 124 -32.18 0.59 -7.58
N ALA A 125 -33.08 1.24 -8.29
CA ALA A 125 -33.74 0.66 -9.47
C ALA A 125 -32.75 0.22 -10.57
N ASP A 126 -31.59 0.84 -10.66
CA ASP A 126 -30.55 0.61 -11.67
C ASP A 126 -29.31 -0.11 -11.13
N GLY A 127 -29.35 -0.54 -9.85
CA GLY A 127 -28.34 -1.42 -9.24
C GLY A 127 -27.80 -0.97 -7.88
N ALA A 128 -26.57 -1.38 -7.55
CA ALA A 128 -25.98 -1.17 -6.23
C ALA A 128 -25.28 0.18 -6.10
N TYR A 129 -25.47 0.82 -4.97
CA TYR A 129 -24.85 2.09 -4.60
C TYR A 129 -24.14 1.99 -3.26
N ILE A 130 -22.96 2.58 -3.18
CA ILE A 130 -22.32 2.90 -1.90
C ILE A 130 -22.88 4.26 -1.47
N VAL A 131 -23.50 4.33 -0.30
CA VAL A 131 -24.08 5.54 0.27
C VAL A 131 -23.29 5.90 1.53
N PHE A 132 -22.71 7.10 1.55
CA PHE A 132 -21.96 7.63 2.68
C PHE A 132 -22.88 8.39 3.64
N GLU A 133 -22.35 8.73 4.82
CA GLU A 133 -23.14 9.31 5.92
C GLU A 133 -23.83 10.65 5.54
N ASP A 134 -23.16 11.47 4.72
CA ASP A 134 -23.69 12.75 4.24
C ASP A 134 -24.68 12.63 3.06
N GLY A 135 -24.95 11.41 2.59
CA GLY A 135 -25.80 11.13 1.45
C GLY A 135 -25.09 11.12 0.10
N TYR A 136 -23.77 11.40 0.06
CA TYR A 136 -22.99 11.18 -1.16
C TYR A 136 -23.05 9.72 -1.57
N SER A 137 -23.28 9.45 -2.85
CA SER A 137 -23.45 8.08 -3.33
C SER A 137 -22.67 7.80 -4.61
N LEU A 138 -22.21 6.55 -4.72
CA LEU A 138 -21.44 6.05 -5.87
C LEU A 138 -22.11 4.80 -6.44
N ARG A 139 -22.43 4.79 -7.73
CA ARG A 139 -22.86 3.59 -8.44
C ARG A 139 -21.71 2.59 -8.54
N MET A 140 -21.94 1.35 -8.10
CA MET A 140 -20.96 0.26 -8.10
C MET A 140 -21.52 -1.00 -8.76
N PRO A 141 -21.38 -1.14 -10.10
CA PRO A 141 -21.86 -2.32 -10.84
C PRO A 141 -21.31 -3.64 -10.29
N ASP A 142 -20.08 -3.64 -9.82
CA ASP A 142 -19.40 -4.80 -9.26
C ASP A 142 -20.08 -5.36 -8.01
N LEU A 143 -20.94 -4.57 -7.37
CA LEU A 143 -21.69 -4.95 -6.18
C LEU A 143 -23.17 -5.28 -6.47
N ASP A 144 -23.59 -5.36 -7.73
CA ASP A 144 -24.99 -5.63 -8.09
C ASP A 144 -25.53 -6.96 -7.58
N GLN A 145 -24.65 -7.93 -7.33
CA GLN A 145 -25.03 -9.24 -6.79
C GLN A 145 -24.82 -9.35 -5.26
N VAL A 146 -24.30 -8.30 -4.62
CA VAL A 146 -24.10 -8.29 -3.17
C VAL A 146 -25.34 -7.76 -2.49
N GLU A 147 -25.77 -8.37 -1.39
CA GLU A 147 -26.91 -7.92 -0.59
C GLU A 147 -26.62 -6.60 0.13
N GLU A 148 -27.70 -5.83 0.42
CA GLU A 148 -27.61 -4.60 1.20
C GLU A 148 -27.04 -4.86 2.59
N GLN A 149 -26.06 -4.08 2.97
CA GLN A 149 -25.38 -4.22 4.27
C GLN A 149 -24.58 -2.97 4.60
N ASN A 150 -24.16 -2.84 5.87
CA ASN A 150 -23.09 -1.92 6.23
C ASN A 150 -21.76 -2.42 5.63
N ILE A 151 -20.95 -1.50 5.17
CA ILE A 151 -19.69 -1.77 4.49
C ILE A 151 -18.59 -0.81 4.95
N ARG A 152 -17.36 -1.16 4.64
CA ARG A 152 -16.20 -0.31 4.85
C ARG A 152 -15.50 -0.10 3.51
N VAL A 153 -15.45 1.15 3.07
CA VAL A 153 -14.86 1.54 1.79
C VAL A 153 -13.40 1.92 2.01
N SER A 154 -12.52 1.27 1.28
CA SER A 154 -11.07 1.55 1.31
C SER A 154 -10.68 2.30 0.05
N VAL A 155 -10.16 3.52 0.22
CA VAL A 155 -9.69 4.37 -0.87
C VAL A 155 -8.27 4.83 -0.55
N ARG A 156 -7.33 4.54 -1.45
CA ARG A 156 -5.95 4.99 -1.31
C ARG A 156 -5.89 6.53 -1.38
N PRO A 157 -4.95 7.18 -0.69
CA PRO A 157 -4.82 8.65 -0.73
C PRO A 157 -4.68 9.23 -2.13
N GLU A 158 -3.98 8.55 -3.03
CA GLU A 158 -3.76 8.94 -4.43
C GLU A 158 -4.98 8.70 -5.35
N GLU A 159 -6.01 8.01 -4.87
CA GLU A 159 -7.24 7.74 -5.62
C GLU A 159 -8.36 8.75 -5.32
N PHE A 160 -8.12 9.68 -4.42
CA PHE A 160 -8.88 10.92 -4.32
C PHE A 160 -8.27 11.95 -5.26
N ILE A 161 -9.01 12.30 -6.29
CA ILE A 161 -8.52 13.19 -7.35
C ILE A 161 -9.21 14.54 -7.19
N ARG A 162 -8.42 15.61 -7.11
CA ARG A 162 -8.92 16.98 -7.13
C ARG A 162 -9.48 17.28 -8.53
N ASP A 163 -10.71 17.77 -8.59
CA ASP A 163 -11.43 18.01 -9.82
C ASP A 163 -12.45 19.14 -9.59
N GLU A 164 -12.43 20.20 -10.37
CA GLU A 164 -13.38 21.31 -10.26
C GLU A 164 -14.85 20.86 -10.41
N ASN A 165 -15.07 19.76 -11.16
CA ASN A 165 -16.37 19.13 -11.31
C ASN A 165 -16.59 17.99 -10.29
N GLY A 166 -15.67 17.82 -9.34
CA GLY A 166 -15.78 16.82 -8.27
C GLY A 166 -17.05 17.03 -7.44
N THR A 167 -17.63 15.94 -7.00
CA THR A 167 -18.90 15.95 -6.25
C THR A 167 -18.73 15.81 -4.75
N ILE A 168 -17.50 15.70 -4.26
CA ILE A 168 -17.15 15.66 -2.84
C ILE A 168 -16.56 17.02 -2.48
N ASP A 169 -17.30 17.80 -1.70
CA ASP A 169 -16.79 19.07 -1.17
C ASP A 169 -15.96 18.79 0.09
N GLY A 170 -14.81 19.46 0.20
CA GLY A 170 -13.91 19.31 1.33
C GLY A 170 -13.19 20.59 1.69
N THR A 171 -12.71 20.64 2.93
CA THR A 171 -11.88 21.73 3.44
C THR A 171 -10.55 21.17 3.93
N ILE A 172 -9.44 21.75 3.48
CA ILE A 172 -8.10 21.36 3.90
C ILE A 172 -7.92 21.74 5.37
N THR A 173 -7.61 20.76 6.20
CA THR A 173 -7.34 20.94 7.63
C THR A 173 -5.85 20.98 7.95
N ASP A 174 -5.03 20.33 7.12
CA ASP A 174 -3.57 20.29 7.25
C ASP A 174 -2.93 19.82 5.94
N SER A 175 -1.62 20.11 5.76
CA SER A 175 -0.84 19.64 4.62
C SER A 175 0.60 19.32 5.03
N VAL A 176 1.20 18.30 4.40
CA VAL A 176 2.59 17.88 4.63
C VAL A 176 3.29 17.69 3.30
N TYR A 177 4.28 18.53 3.04
CA TYR A 177 5.14 18.44 1.87
C TYR A 177 6.21 17.34 2.06
N LEU A 178 6.23 16.35 1.18
CA LEU A 178 7.17 15.21 1.23
C LEU A 178 8.16 15.17 0.05
N GLY A 179 8.28 16.26 -0.68
CA GLY A 179 9.14 16.37 -1.86
C GLY A 179 8.40 16.02 -3.13
N LEU A 180 8.36 14.74 -3.51
CA LEU A 180 7.65 14.30 -4.72
C LEU A 180 6.14 14.46 -4.60
N ASN A 181 5.58 14.20 -3.43
CA ASN A 181 4.15 14.31 -3.15
C ASN A 181 3.88 15.27 -1.99
N THR A 182 2.72 15.89 -2.01
CA THR A 182 2.12 16.60 -0.87
C THR A 182 0.93 15.78 -0.37
N GLU A 183 0.91 15.55 0.95
CA GLU A 183 -0.22 14.92 1.64
C GLU A 183 -1.13 16.00 2.20
N TYR A 184 -2.40 15.97 1.83
CA TYR A 184 -3.44 16.83 2.36
C TYR A 184 -4.34 16.04 3.29
N PHE A 185 -4.73 16.66 4.40
CA PHE A 185 -5.77 16.16 5.28
C PHE A 185 -7.01 17.03 5.07
N ILE A 186 -8.11 16.40 4.67
CA ILE A 186 -9.31 17.08 4.21
C ILE A 186 -10.50 16.62 5.03
N GLU A 187 -11.27 17.56 5.55
CA GLU A 187 -12.57 17.32 6.18
C GLU A 187 -13.66 17.36 5.11
N THR A 188 -14.51 16.35 5.10
CA THR A 188 -15.67 16.23 4.18
C THR A 188 -16.94 15.92 4.97
N GLY A 189 -18.09 15.94 4.33
CA GLY A 189 -19.38 15.64 4.98
C GLY A 189 -19.46 14.21 5.56
N PHE A 190 -18.70 13.26 5.01
CA PHE A 190 -18.72 11.86 5.44
C PHE A 190 -17.45 11.39 6.18
N ALA A 191 -16.41 12.21 6.23
CA ALA A 191 -15.17 11.86 6.93
C ALA A 191 -14.50 13.10 7.51
N PRO A 192 -14.20 13.10 8.82
CA PRO A 192 -13.58 14.25 9.48
C PRO A 192 -12.11 14.45 9.10
N LYS A 193 -11.48 13.42 8.52
CA LYS A 193 -10.08 13.45 8.12
C LYS A 193 -9.82 12.45 7.01
N LEU A 194 -9.90 12.89 5.77
CA LEU A 194 -9.42 12.15 4.62
C LEU A 194 -7.94 12.48 4.37
N GLN A 195 -7.13 11.48 4.10
CA GLN A 195 -5.78 11.66 3.59
C GLN A 195 -5.82 11.58 2.06
N VAL A 196 -5.32 12.62 1.41
CA VAL A 196 -5.21 12.73 -0.05
C VAL A 196 -3.75 12.96 -0.39
N SER A 197 -3.22 12.28 -1.40
CA SER A 197 -1.84 12.43 -1.85
C SER A 197 -1.83 12.88 -3.30
N GLU A 198 -1.18 13.99 -3.57
CA GLU A 198 -1.01 14.55 -4.92
C GLU A 198 0.47 14.76 -5.23
N GLU A 199 0.83 14.68 -6.50
CA GLU A 199 2.18 15.08 -6.94
C GLU A 199 2.40 16.56 -6.63
N SER A 200 3.53 16.87 -5.99
CA SER A 200 3.84 18.24 -5.59
C SER A 200 4.15 19.11 -6.82
N THR A 201 3.48 20.24 -6.93
CA THR A 201 3.77 21.27 -7.93
C THR A 201 4.38 22.48 -7.25
N PHE A 202 5.19 23.25 -7.97
CA PHE A 202 5.79 24.48 -7.44
C PHE A 202 4.81 25.65 -7.40
N GLU A 203 3.72 25.56 -8.15
CA GLU A 203 2.83 26.70 -8.43
C GLU A 203 1.58 26.73 -7.53
N GLU A 204 1.25 25.66 -6.84
CA GLU A 204 0.03 25.58 -6.03
C GLU A 204 0.34 25.09 -4.61
N ASP A 205 0.41 26.01 -3.66
CA ASP A 205 0.35 25.70 -2.23
C ASP A 205 -1.11 25.84 -1.76
N LEU A 206 -1.77 24.69 -1.58
CA LEU A 206 -3.07 24.66 -0.92
C LEU A 206 -2.87 24.71 0.59
N GLU A 207 -3.42 25.78 1.20
CA GLU A 207 -3.28 26.04 2.61
C GLU A 207 -4.50 25.56 3.40
N LYS A 208 -4.30 25.43 4.70
CA LYS A 208 -5.39 25.17 5.64
C LYS A 208 -6.53 26.17 5.47
N GLY A 209 -7.75 25.65 5.35
CA GLY A 209 -8.97 26.42 5.15
C GLY A 209 -9.37 26.59 3.68
N ASN A 210 -8.50 26.18 2.73
CA ASN A 210 -8.90 26.16 1.33
C ASN A 210 -9.98 25.11 1.09
N HIS A 211 -10.99 25.46 0.28
CA HIS A 211 -12.02 24.55 -0.18
C HIS A 211 -11.55 23.84 -1.45
N VAL A 212 -11.78 22.55 -1.50
CA VAL A 212 -11.45 21.71 -2.64
C VAL A 212 -12.64 20.83 -3.03
N ARG A 213 -12.70 20.45 -4.29
CA ARG A 213 -13.61 19.43 -4.77
C ARG A 213 -12.84 18.19 -5.18
N LEU A 214 -13.36 17.05 -4.79
CA LEU A 214 -12.74 15.76 -5.03
C LEU A 214 -13.70 14.83 -5.76
N ARG A 215 -13.13 13.88 -6.46
CA ARG A 215 -13.80 12.67 -6.93
C ARG A 215 -13.01 11.43 -6.52
N ILE A 216 -13.68 10.32 -6.36
CA ILE A 216 -13.05 9.03 -6.08
C ILE A 216 -12.83 8.28 -7.40
N ASN A 217 -11.66 7.69 -7.57
CA ASN A 217 -11.42 6.74 -8.64
C ASN A 217 -12.08 5.40 -8.28
N THR A 218 -13.30 5.20 -8.77
CA THR A 218 -14.12 4.02 -8.45
C THR A 218 -13.54 2.69 -8.95
N GLN A 219 -12.61 2.73 -9.92
CA GLN A 219 -11.96 1.53 -10.45
C GLN A 219 -10.89 0.95 -9.52
N LYS A 220 -10.47 1.72 -8.52
CA LYS A 220 -9.36 1.34 -7.63
C LYS A 220 -9.70 1.34 -6.14
N LEU A 221 -10.96 1.58 -5.79
CA LEU A 221 -11.42 1.41 -4.42
C LEU A 221 -11.64 -0.08 -4.10
N ASN A 222 -11.61 -0.40 -2.81
CA ASN A 222 -12.02 -1.72 -2.30
C ASN A 222 -13.19 -1.55 -1.34
N VAL A 223 -14.03 -2.55 -1.27
CA VAL A 223 -15.21 -2.57 -0.40
C VAL A 223 -15.16 -3.81 0.47
N PHE A 224 -15.12 -3.63 1.77
CA PHE A 224 -15.12 -4.72 2.73
C PHE A 224 -16.46 -4.89 3.41
N SER A 225 -16.74 -6.12 3.87
CA SER A 225 -17.81 -6.38 4.82
C SER A 225 -17.69 -5.49 6.05
N GLU A 226 -18.76 -5.30 6.81
CA GLU A 226 -18.81 -4.45 8.01
C GLU A 226 -17.70 -4.77 9.01
N ASP A 227 -17.36 -6.05 9.18
CA ASP A 227 -16.31 -6.55 10.06
C ASP A 227 -14.90 -6.46 9.46
N GLY A 228 -14.78 -6.00 8.20
CA GLY A 228 -13.51 -5.89 7.47
C GLY A 228 -12.89 -7.24 7.05
N SER A 229 -13.56 -8.35 7.28
CA SER A 229 -12.97 -9.68 7.08
C SER A 229 -12.89 -10.12 5.63
N ARG A 230 -13.71 -9.55 4.73
CA ARG A 230 -13.83 -9.97 3.35
C ARG A 230 -13.97 -8.80 2.39
N ASN A 231 -13.25 -8.83 1.28
CA ASN A 231 -13.41 -7.90 0.16
C ASN A 231 -14.59 -8.35 -0.72
N LEU A 232 -15.58 -7.49 -0.89
CA LEU A 232 -16.84 -7.77 -1.60
C LEU A 232 -16.70 -7.65 -3.13
N ILE A 233 -15.65 -6.95 -3.62
CA ILE A 233 -15.39 -6.76 -5.06
C ILE A 233 -14.22 -7.62 -5.56
N LYS A 234 -13.66 -8.49 -4.71
CA LYS A 234 -12.58 -9.40 -5.10
C LYS A 234 -13.06 -10.40 -6.16
N GLY A 235 -12.35 -10.46 -7.27
CA GLY A 235 -12.68 -11.37 -8.37
C GLY A 235 -13.50 -10.72 -9.50
N VAL A 236 -13.98 -9.50 -9.33
CA VAL A 236 -14.53 -8.71 -10.43
C VAL A 236 -13.38 -8.17 -11.27
N SER A 237 -13.34 -8.52 -12.56
CA SER A 237 -12.35 -8.00 -13.49
C SER A 237 -12.68 -6.53 -13.75
N HIS A 238 -11.94 -5.62 -13.13
CA HIS A 238 -11.88 -4.26 -13.65
C HIS A 238 -11.29 -4.35 -15.06
N GLY A 239 -12.06 -3.95 -16.05
CA GLY A 239 -11.65 -3.96 -17.44
C GLY A 239 -10.28 -3.31 -17.60
N ALA A 240 -9.45 -3.93 -18.43
CA ALA A 240 -8.10 -3.49 -18.74
C ALA A 240 -8.09 -2.13 -19.45
#